data_5c7f642bc47aa66ca0a1ad41c4d72afe
#
_entry.id   5c7f642bc47aa66ca0a1ad41c4d72afe
#
_cell.length_a   1.000
_cell.length_b   1.000
_cell.length_c   1.000
_cell.angle_alpha   90.00
_cell.angle_beta   90.00
_cell.angle_gamma   90.00
#
_symmetry.space_group_name_H-M   'P 1'
#
loop_
_entity.id
_entity.type
_entity.pdbx_description
1 polymer ?
#
loop_
_entity_poly.entity_id
_entity_poly.type
_entity_poly.pdbx_seq_one_letter_code
_entity_poly.pdbx_strand_id
1 'polypeptide(L)'
;MDVIEAIRKRKSVRKYLNKKVEEDKLFAVLEAGRLAPSASNRQEWRFIIVRDQVSKKKLAEAANNQSFIAEASIVIAACAETDEHVMSCGQACYPIDVAIALDHITLAAVELGLGTCWIGAFDKKSETNS
;
A
#
# COMPACT_ATOMS: atom_id res chain seq x y z
N MET A 1 -17.76 -11.57 -3.93
CA MET A 1 -17.55 -10.43 -4.86
C MET A 1 -16.62 -10.89 -5.96
N ASP A 2 -16.96 -10.65 -7.22
CA ASP A 2 -16.06 -11.00 -8.30
C ASP A 2 -15.04 -9.86 -8.58
N VAL A 3 -14.04 -10.16 -9.42
CA VAL A 3 -12.95 -9.21 -9.70
C VAL A 3 -13.47 -7.91 -10.31
N ILE A 4 -14.38 -8.00 -11.27
CA ILE A 4 -14.92 -6.80 -11.94
C ILE A 4 -15.68 -5.93 -10.95
N GLU A 5 -16.43 -6.54 -10.06
CA GLU A 5 -17.16 -5.82 -9.02
C GLU A 5 -16.20 -5.09 -8.07
N ALA A 6 -15.11 -5.76 -7.65
CA ALA A 6 -14.08 -5.14 -6.81
C ALA A 6 -13.44 -3.95 -7.50
N ILE A 7 -13.10 -4.10 -8.78
CA ILE A 7 -12.51 -3.02 -9.57
C ILE A 7 -13.46 -1.82 -9.65
N ARG A 8 -14.74 -2.05 -9.87
CA ARG A 8 -15.74 -0.98 -9.95
C ARG A 8 -15.97 -0.28 -8.62
N LYS A 9 -15.94 -1.01 -7.52
CA LYS A 9 -16.22 -0.48 -6.18
C LYS A 9 -15.04 0.23 -5.54
N ARG A 10 -13.81 -0.13 -5.94
CA ARG A 10 -12.62 0.50 -5.38
C ARG A 10 -12.66 2.02 -5.63
N LYS A 11 -12.45 2.78 -4.59
CA LYS A 11 -12.31 4.24 -4.66
C LYS A 11 -11.33 4.69 -3.58
N SER A 12 -10.77 5.87 -3.74
CA SER A 12 -9.95 6.49 -2.71
C SER A 12 -10.81 6.95 -1.54
N VAL A 13 -10.55 6.41 -0.36
CA VAL A 13 -11.28 6.73 0.87
C VAL A 13 -10.39 7.57 1.76
N ARG A 14 -10.86 8.75 2.16
CA ARG A 14 -10.09 9.70 2.98
C ARG A 14 -10.73 10.01 4.32
N LYS A 15 -11.70 9.21 4.72
CA LYS A 15 -12.34 9.31 6.02
C LYS A 15 -12.59 7.90 6.53
N TYR A 16 -12.05 7.61 7.70
CA TYR A 16 -12.05 6.25 8.24
C TYR A 16 -12.80 6.18 9.56
N LEU A 17 -13.38 5.01 9.84
CA LEU A 17 -13.97 4.73 11.14
C LEU A 17 -12.85 4.60 12.18
N ASN A 18 -13.14 5.00 13.42
CA ASN A 18 -12.23 4.77 14.53
C ASN A 18 -12.39 3.33 15.02
N LYS A 19 -11.93 2.41 14.17
CA LYS A 19 -12.06 0.98 14.40
C LYS A 19 -10.81 0.27 13.94
N LYS A 20 -10.30 -0.64 14.75
CA LYS A 20 -9.12 -1.42 14.43
C LYS A 20 -9.45 -2.43 13.31
N VAL A 21 -8.54 -2.53 12.34
CA VAL A 21 -8.63 -3.56 11.30
C VAL A 21 -8.32 -4.93 11.93
N GLU A 22 -9.18 -5.91 11.67
CA GLU A 22 -8.98 -7.27 12.17
C GLU A 22 -7.72 -7.89 11.56
N GLU A 23 -6.97 -8.66 12.36
CA GLU A 23 -5.71 -9.25 11.92
C GLU A 23 -5.87 -10.19 10.73
N ASP A 24 -6.95 -10.96 10.67
CA ASP A 24 -7.22 -11.86 9.55
C ASP A 24 -7.42 -11.10 8.23
N LYS A 25 -8.05 -9.93 8.29
CA LYS A 25 -8.23 -9.08 7.11
C LYS A 25 -6.90 -8.47 6.67
N LEU A 26 -6.07 -8.04 7.62
CA LEU A 26 -4.73 -7.53 7.31
C LEU A 26 -3.90 -8.60 6.60
N PHE A 27 -3.87 -9.82 7.14
CA PHE A 27 -3.15 -10.93 6.52
C PHE A 27 -3.68 -11.23 5.11
N ALA A 28 -4.99 -11.18 4.92
CA ALA A 28 -5.61 -11.44 3.62
C ALA A 28 -5.18 -10.42 2.56
N VAL A 29 -5.15 -9.13 2.89
CA VAL A 29 -4.72 -8.11 1.93
C VAL A 29 -3.22 -8.20 1.65
N LEU A 30 -2.40 -8.49 2.64
CA LEU A 30 -0.97 -8.68 2.45
C LEU A 30 -0.69 -9.90 1.58
N GLU A 31 -1.45 -10.98 1.74
CA GLU A 31 -1.34 -12.16 0.91
C GLU A 31 -1.69 -11.85 -0.55
N ALA A 32 -2.71 -11.02 -0.79
CA ALA A 32 -3.04 -10.57 -2.14
C ALA A 32 -1.86 -9.83 -2.79
N GLY A 33 -1.18 -8.99 -2.03
CA GLY A 33 0.04 -8.32 -2.50
C GLY A 33 1.17 -9.29 -2.79
N ARG A 34 1.37 -10.26 -1.91
CA ARG A 34 2.41 -11.28 -2.08
C ARG A 34 2.22 -12.12 -3.33
N LEU A 35 0.98 -12.36 -3.72
CA LEU A 35 0.63 -13.19 -4.88
C LEU A 35 0.69 -12.45 -6.21
N ALA A 36 0.99 -11.16 -6.20
CA ALA A 36 1.07 -10.36 -7.42
C ALA A 36 2.21 -10.85 -8.34
N PRO A 37 2.05 -10.68 -9.66
CA PRO A 37 3.13 -10.98 -10.58
C PRO A 37 4.26 -9.95 -10.45
N SER A 38 5.46 -10.35 -10.82
CA SER A 38 6.61 -9.46 -10.87
C SER A 38 7.57 -9.89 -11.98
N ALA A 39 8.40 -8.98 -12.45
CA ALA A 39 9.37 -9.26 -13.49
C ALA A 39 10.33 -10.36 -13.02
N SER A 40 10.45 -11.43 -13.80
CA SER A 40 11.28 -12.61 -13.47
C SER A 40 11.00 -13.19 -12.08
N ASN A 41 9.79 -12.97 -11.59
CA ASN A 41 9.37 -13.41 -10.26
C ASN A 41 10.28 -12.89 -9.14
N ARG A 42 10.78 -11.67 -9.28
CA ARG A 42 11.77 -11.10 -8.35
C ARG A 42 11.18 -10.79 -6.99
N GLN A 43 9.91 -10.40 -6.93
CA GLN A 43 9.18 -10.18 -5.66
C GLN A 43 9.93 -9.22 -4.70
N GLU A 44 10.38 -8.11 -5.23
CA GLU A 44 11.23 -7.16 -4.50
C GLU A 44 10.49 -6.27 -3.51
N TRP A 45 9.16 -6.34 -3.48
CA TRP A 45 8.36 -5.54 -2.57
C TRP A 45 8.60 -5.91 -1.11
N ARG A 46 8.52 -4.88 -0.25
CA ARG A 46 8.52 -5.03 1.21
C ARG A 46 7.46 -4.11 1.75
N PHE A 47 6.63 -4.62 2.66
CA PHE A 47 5.53 -3.85 3.23
C PHE A 47 5.82 -3.61 4.72
N ILE A 48 5.84 -2.34 5.11
CA ILE A 48 5.99 -1.95 6.51
C ILE A 48 4.62 -1.57 7.03
N ILE A 49 4.19 -2.24 8.09
CA ILE A 49 2.89 -2.01 8.71
C ILE A 49 3.06 -1.04 9.86
N VAL A 50 2.46 0.14 9.73
CA VAL A 50 2.57 1.20 10.73
C VAL A 50 1.25 1.34 11.47
N ARG A 51 1.28 1.11 12.79
CA ARG A 51 0.08 1.13 13.65
C ARG A 51 0.13 2.20 14.72
N ASP A 52 1.33 2.60 15.18
CA ASP A 52 1.44 3.55 16.28
C ASP A 52 1.10 4.96 15.81
N GLN A 53 0.45 5.71 16.68
CA GLN A 53 -0.07 7.04 16.35
C GLN A 53 1.05 8.04 16.02
N VAL A 54 2.17 7.95 16.72
CA VAL A 54 3.30 8.88 16.50
C VAL A 54 3.87 8.71 15.10
N SER A 55 4.12 7.46 14.68
CA SER A 55 4.65 7.19 13.32
C SER A 55 3.64 7.55 12.24
N LYS A 56 2.35 7.28 12.45
CA LYS A 56 1.31 7.65 11.48
C LYS A 56 1.23 9.16 11.31
N LYS A 57 1.35 9.93 12.39
CA LYS A 57 1.38 11.40 12.32
C LYS A 57 2.59 11.91 11.54
N LYS A 58 3.76 11.31 11.76
CA LYS A 58 4.96 11.65 11.00
C LYS A 58 4.80 11.39 9.52
N LEU A 59 4.19 10.25 9.16
CA LEU A 59 3.91 9.92 7.77
C LEU A 59 2.91 10.91 7.15
N ALA A 60 1.87 11.29 7.89
CA ALA A 60 0.91 12.28 7.43
C ALA A 60 1.57 13.62 7.14
N GLU A 61 2.47 14.07 8.02
CA GLU A 61 3.24 15.30 7.84
C GLU A 61 4.14 15.20 6.60
N ALA A 62 4.85 14.07 6.43
CA ALA A 62 5.71 13.83 5.28
C ALA A 62 4.91 13.77 3.97
N ALA A 63 3.64 13.42 4.05
CA ALA A 63 2.72 13.35 2.92
C ALA A 63 1.94 14.66 2.74
N ASN A 64 2.62 15.78 2.76
CA ASN A 64 2.04 17.14 2.58
C ASN A 64 0.91 17.45 3.59
N ASN A 65 1.10 17.02 4.84
CA ASN A 65 0.16 17.26 5.92
C ASN A 65 -1.25 16.72 5.62
N GLN A 66 -1.35 15.57 5.00
CA GLN A 66 -2.62 14.90 4.75
C GLN A 66 -3.06 14.18 6.03
N SER A 67 -3.77 14.90 6.89
CA SER A 67 -4.11 14.44 8.24
C SER A 67 -4.92 13.14 8.29
N PHE A 68 -5.70 12.86 7.25
CA PHE A 68 -6.51 11.63 7.22
C PHE A 68 -5.66 10.35 7.29
N ILE A 69 -4.39 10.42 6.91
CA ILE A 69 -3.47 9.27 7.00
C ILE A 69 -3.33 8.81 8.45
N ALA A 70 -3.21 9.77 9.38
CA ALA A 70 -3.07 9.46 10.80
C ALA A 70 -4.37 8.91 11.42
N GLU A 71 -5.50 9.10 10.76
CA GLU A 71 -6.80 8.58 11.22
C GLU A 71 -7.04 7.14 10.81
N ALA A 72 -6.27 6.61 9.87
CA ALA A 72 -6.37 5.21 9.47
C ALA A 72 -5.88 4.30 10.60
N SER A 73 -6.52 3.15 10.75
CA SER A 73 -6.07 2.14 11.71
C SER A 73 -4.63 1.69 11.41
N ILE A 74 -4.33 1.54 10.13
CA ILE A 74 -3.03 1.03 9.65
C ILE A 74 -2.60 1.87 8.45
N VAL A 75 -1.30 2.16 8.38
CA VAL A 75 -0.66 2.67 7.17
C VAL A 75 0.29 1.60 6.68
N ILE A 76 0.21 1.27 5.40
CA ILE A 76 1.13 0.33 4.76
C ILE A 76 2.13 1.14 3.94
N ALA A 77 3.40 1.11 4.33
CA ALA A 77 4.46 1.71 3.54
C ALA A 77 5.03 0.64 2.60
N ALA A 78 4.86 0.84 1.31
CA ALA A 78 5.34 -0.08 0.30
C ALA A 78 6.73 0.35 -0.16
N CYS A 79 7.68 -0.54 0.00
CA CYS A 79 9.08 -0.31 -0.33
C CYS A 79 9.58 -1.41 -1.24
N ALA A 80 10.77 -1.22 -1.81
CA ALA A 80 11.45 -2.24 -2.58
C ALA A 80 12.85 -2.48 -2.02
N GLU A 81 13.20 -3.74 -1.86
CA GLU A 81 14.58 -4.17 -1.67
C GLU A 81 15.04 -4.69 -3.01
N THR A 82 15.86 -3.92 -3.71
CA THR A 82 16.09 -4.12 -5.13
C THR A 82 17.53 -3.79 -5.54
N ASP A 83 18.01 -4.48 -6.59
CA ASP A 83 19.25 -4.15 -7.28
C ASP A 83 19.01 -3.16 -8.44
N GLU A 84 17.79 -2.59 -8.52
CA GLU A 84 17.38 -1.63 -9.54
C GLU A 84 17.42 -2.19 -10.97
N HIS A 85 17.14 -3.47 -11.12
CA HIS A 85 17.14 -4.12 -12.43
C HIS A 85 16.28 -3.39 -13.45
N VAL A 86 16.85 -3.15 -14.62
CA VAL A 86 16.18 -2.53 -15.76
C VAL A 86 15.82 -3.61 -16.77
N MET A 87 14.55 -3.66 -17.14
CA MET A 87 14.07 -4.61 -18.15
C MET A 87 14.56 -4.22 -19.54
N SER A 88 14.51 -5.16 -20.49
CA SER A 88 14.94 -4.94 -21.88
C SER A 88 14.28 -3.73 -22.54
N CYS A 89 13.06 -3.38 -22.10
CA CYS A 89 12.33 -2.22 -22.61
C CYS A 89 12.87 -0.88 -22.08
N GLY A 90 13.82 -0.88 -21.15
CA GLY A 90 14.41 0.33 -20.59
C GLY A 90 13.79 0.81 -19.29
N GLN A 91 12.80 0.10 -18.75
CA GLN A 91 12.14 0.47 -17.50
C GLN A 91 12.67 -0.34 -16.32
N ALA A 92 12.91 0.32 -15.19
CA ALA A 92 13.17 -0.39 -13.95
C ALA A 92 11.92 -1.18 -13.54
N CYS A 93 12.09 -2.42 -13.07
CA CYS A 93 10.94 -3.27 -12.76
C CYS A 93 10.34 -3.01 -11.38
N TYR A 94 11.14 -2.60 -10.37
CA TYR A 94 10.65 -2.54 -9.00
C TYR A 94 9.48 -1.55 -8.77
N PRO A 95 9.44 -0.34 -9.37
CA PRO A 95 8.28 0.55 -9.15
C PRO A 95 7.00 -0.04 -9.75
N ILE A 96 7.13 -0.68 -10.91
CA ILE A 96 5.99 -1.32 -11.59
C ILE A 96 5.48 -2.48 -10.75
N ASP A 97 6.38 -3.35 -10.29
CA ASP A 97 6.01 -4.54 -9.53
C ASP A 97 5.37 -4.19 -8.19
N VAL A 98 5.93 -3.20 -7.48
CA VAL A 98 5.35 -2.73 -6.22
C VAL A 98 3.96 -2.13 -6.44
N ALA A 99 3.77 -1.38 -7.51
CA ALA A 99 2.47 -0.80 -7.84
C ALA A 99 1.42 -1.88 -8.10
N ILE A 100 1.78 -2.95 -8.80
CA ILE A 100 0.86 -4.07 -9.05
C ILE A 100 0.48 -4.72 -7.73
N ALA A 101 1.44 -4.98 -6.85
CA ALA A 101 1.17 -5.59 -5.55
C ALA A 101 0.26 -4.71 -4.70
N LEU A 102 0.49 -3.39 -4.69
CA LEU A 102 -0.38 -2.44 -3.98
C LEU A 102 -1.80 -2.45 -4.54
N ASP A 103 -1.96 -2.52 -5.86
CA ASP A 103 -3.29 -2.56 -6.44
C ASP A 103 -4.04 -3.83 -6.03
N HIS A 104 -3.36 -4.98 -6.01
CA HIS A 104 -3.95 -6.22 -5.50
C HIS A 104 -4.42 -6.05 -4.05
N ILE A 105 -3.63 -5.37 -3.21
CA ILE A 105 -4.01 -5.08 -1.83
C ILE A 105 -5.29 -4.25 -1.79
N THR A 106 -5.39 -3.20 -2.60
CA THR A 106 -6.58 -2.33 -2.60
C THR A 106 -7.83 -3.07 -3.06
N LEU A 107 -7.71 -3.94 -4.03
CA LEU A 107 -8.84 -4.74 -4.52
C LEU A 107 -9.29 -5.76 -3.48
N ALA A 108 -8.36 -6.46 -2.84
CA ALA A 108 -8.68 -7.38 -1.75
C ALA A 108 -9.33 -6.65 -0.58
N ALA A 109 -8.87 -5.43 -0.28
CA ALA A 109 -9.44 -4.62 0.79
C ALA A 109 -10.91 -4.29 0.53
N VAL A 110 -11.26 -3.95 -0.72
CA VAL A 110 -12.66 -3.69 -1.08
C VAL A 110 -13.54 -4.90 -0.77
N GLU A 111 -13.10 -6.09 -1.15
CA GLU A 111 -13.85 -7.32 -0.88
C GLU A 111 -14.08 -7.53 0.62
N LEU A 112 -13.10 -7.15 1.43
CA LEU A 112 -13.15 -7.33 2.89
C LEU A 112 -13.83 -6.17 3.61
N GLY A 113 -14.38 -5.20 2.89
CA GLY A 113 -15.08 -4.06 3.48
C GLY A 113 -14.15 -2.98 4.02
N LEU A 114 -12.90 -2.94 3.57
CA LEU A 114 -11.92 -1.95 4.01
C LEU A 114 -11.76 -0.85 2.96
N GLY A 115 -11.66 0.39 3.43
CA GLY A 115 -11.35 1.53 2.57
C GLY A 115 -9.84 1.76 2.50
N THR A 116 -9.37 2.19 1.35
CA THR A 116 -7.95 2.48 1.10
C THR A 116 -7.79 3.78 0.32
N CYS A 117 -6.59 4.35 0.40
CA CYS A 117 -6.19 5.46 -0.45
C CYS A 117 -4.70 5.36 -0.73
N TRP A 118 -4.34 5.41 -2.00
CA TRP A 118 -2.94 5.51 -2.41
C TRP A 118 -2.40 6.89 -2.08
N ILE A 119 -1.18 6.93 -1.54
CA ILE A 119 -0.48 8.18 -1.26
C ILE A 119 0.79 8.22 -2.10
N GLY A 120 0.81 9.14 -3.06
CA GLY A 120 2.00 9.39 -3.89
C GLY A 120 2.68 10.72 -3.58
N ALA A 121 1.96 11.63 -2.93
CA ALA A 121 2.48 12.96 -2.60
C ALA A 121 3.11 12.94 -1.21
N PHE A 122 4.38 12.59 -1.13
CA PHE A 122 5.11 12.54 0.14
C PHE A 122 6.59 12.87 -0.05
N ASP A 123 7.24 13.25 1.06
CA ASP A 123 8.67 13.47 1.12
C ASP A 123 9.37 12.12 1.36
N LYS A 124 10.00 11.59 0.33
CA LYS A 124 10.69 10.31 0.37
C LYS A 124 11.76 10.24 1.47
N LYS A 125 12.48 11.33 1.71
CA LYS A 125 13.53 11.39 2.72
C LYS A 125 12.97 11.25 4.13
N SER A 126 11.86 11.93 4.42
CA SER A 126 11.21 11.82 5.72
C SER A 126 10.64 10.43 5.94
N GLU A 127 10.05 9.81 4.92
CA GLU A 127 9.54 8.45 4.99
C GLU A 127 10.65 7.44 5.28
N THR A 128 11.79 7.60 4.65
CA THR A 128 12.95 6.71 4.84
C THR A 128 13.45 6.75 6.29
N ASN A 129 13.34 7.90 6.95
CA ASN A 129 13.78 8.11 8.32
C ASN A 129 12.72 7.75 9.36
N SER A 130 11.53 7.39 8.95
CA SER A 130 10.46 7.00 9.86
C SER A 130 10.33 5.49 9.95
#